data_14f27ea171bbd66c55b97d980adf8c50
#
_entry.id   14f27ea171bbd66c55b97d980adf8c50
#
_cell.length_a   1.000
_cell.length_b   1.000
_cell.length_c   1.000
_cell.angle_alpha   90.00
_cell.angle_beta   90.00
_cell.angle_gamma   90.00
#
_symmetry.space_group_name_H-M   'P 1'
#
loop_
_entity.id
_entity.type
_entity.pdbx_description
1 polymer ?
#
loop_
_entity_poly.entity_id
_entity_poly.type
_entity_poly.pdbx_seq_one_letter_code
_entity_poly.pdbx_strand_id
1 'polypeptide(L)'
;MSATAKQTVTQTATRRHLLLASDRGDQSSELARILRSVGDVDMMPTTEIPENPGNRFSGVIVDINLRSPESVQRVRKKLSSRAYSEVPRLFVLAEALHHATMQAWALGATDTIARPFSPADVLQRIRSALPADDGYDETDRGKLLNRGVEAAQAVMVKIFEKLPAGVQLTMEDIVAAENKILKAIKHSSLREWMTVVGCHHNDTYRHCLFVTGLAVGFSIHLGMRDDDQRRLVRAALLHDVGKAFIPVAVLDKQGKLTAEEIALLRQHPRRGYEALWRQGGFPPEMLDVILHHHEFLDGSGYPDALHNEQISDIVRLTTIVDIYAALIEHRAYRPAFTHARAFQIMENMGPKLDQQLLQAFRPVAMGAH
;
A
#
# COMPACT_ATOMS: atom_id res chain seq x y z
N MET A 1 26.13 50.25 31.10
CA MET A 1 25.86 48.98 31.76
C MET A 1 24.36 48.69 31.57
N SER A 2 23.99 47.86 30.66
CA SER A 2 22.62 47.37 30.54
C SER A 2 22.68 45.90 30.12
N ALA A 3 22.32 45.05 31.06
CA ALA A 3 22.31 43.60 30.91
C ALA A 3 20.99 43.19 30.25
N THR A 4 21.06 42.70 29.02
CA THR A 4 19.90 42.12 28.32
C THR A 4 19.69 40.68 28.81
N ALA A 5 18.64 40.46 29.58
CA ALA A 5 18.20 39.15 30.00
C ALA A 5 17.69 38.38 28.80
N LYS A 6 18.35 37.26 28.44
CA LYS A 6 17.84 36.26 27.53
C LYS A 6 16.71 35.49 28.23
N GLN A 7 15.47 35.71 27.85
CA GLN A 7 14.36 34.83 28.19
C GLN A 7 14.53 33.52 27.41
N THR A 8 14.87 32.47 28.16
CA THR A 8 14.81 31.07 27.67
C THR A 8 13.34 30.67 27.60
N VAL A 9 12.77 30.68 26.40
CA VAL A 9 11.45 30.09 26.16
C VAL A 9 11.62 28.58 26.25
N THR A 10 11.21 28.00 27.35
CA THR A 10 11.07 26.55 27.51
C THR A 10 9.85 26.14 26.66
N GLN A 11 10.09 25.63 25.45
CA GLN A 11 9.06 24.95 24.65
C GLN A 11 8.67 23.68 25.42
N THR A 12 7.49 23.72 26.04
CA THR A 12 6.81 22.52 26.53
C THR A 12 6.45 21.65 25.33
N ALA A 13 7.09 20.50 25.19
CA ALA A 13 6.75 19.48 24.21
C ALA A 13 5.23 19.18 24.36
N THR A 14 4.47 19.42 23.30
CA THR A 14 3.02 19.19 23.31
C THR A 14 2.80 17.68 23.27
N ARG A 15 2.36 17.10 24.39
CA ARG A 15 2.12 15.66 24.52
C ARG A 15 1.07 15.23 23.50
N ARG A 16 1.31 14.14 22.76
CA ARG A 16 0.38 13.59 21.76
C ARG A 16 -0.97 13.29 22.42
N HIS A 17 -2.06 13.62 21.75
CA HIS A 17 -3.40 13.31 22.19
C HIS A 17 -4.07 12.37 21.20
N LEU A 18 -4.40 11.15 21.61
CA LEU A 18 -4.96 10.09 20.79
C LEU A 18 -6.43 9.85 21.13
N LEU A 19 -7.25 9.58 20.12
CA LEU A 19 -8.61 9.10 20.29
C LEU A 19 -8.64 7.58 20.09
N LEU A 20 -9.10 6.83 21.08
CA LEU A 20 -9.45 5.42 20.96
C LEU A 20 -10.98 5.29 20.88
N ALA A 21 -11.49 5.07 19.69
CA ALA A 21 -12.91 4.82 19.44
C ALA A 21 -13.17 3.31 19.46
N SER A 22 -13.93 2.83 20.45
CA SER A 22 -14.19 1.39 20.60
C SER A 22 -15.57 1.09 21.13
N ASP A 23 -16.21 0.05 20.56
CA ASP A 23 -17.45 -0.56 21.05
C ASP A 23 -17.18 -1.89 21.78
N ARG A 24 -15.90 -2.23 22.09
CA ARG A 24 -15.49 -3.54 22.65
C ARG A 24 -15.27 -3.54 24.18
N GLY A 25 -15.54 -2.45 24.88
CA GLY A 25 -15.44 -2.35 26.33
C GLY A 25 -14.06 -2.79 26.88
N ASP A 26 -14.02 -3.78 27.77
CA ASP A 26 -12.80 -4.23 28.46
C ASP A 26 -11.68 -4.72 27.53
N GLN A 27 -12.02 -5.25 26.34
CA GLN A 27 -11.02 -5.71 25.38
C GLN A 27 -10.12 -4.58 24.83
N SER A 28 -10.59 -3.34 24.93
CA SER A 28 -9.82 -2.15 24.51
C SER A 28 -8.95 -1.57 25.62
N SER A 29 -9.10 -2.06 26.85
CA SER A 29 -8.34 -1.59 28.03
C SER A 29 -6.84 -1.87 27.90
N GLU A 30 -6.47 -3.04 27.34
CA GLU A 30 -5.07 -3.38 27.06
C GLU A 30 -4.49 -2.44 25.99
N LEU A 31 -5.22 -2.22 24.91
CA LEU A 31 -4.82 -1.29 23.84
C LEU A 31 -4.67 0.13 24.39
N ALA A 32 -5.62 0.62 25.18
CA ALA A 32 -5.53 1.93 25.84
C ALA A 32 -4.29 2.05 26.72
N ARG A 33 -3.91 0.99 27.46
CA ARG A 33 -2.69 0.96 28.28
C ARG A 33 -1.42 1.09 27.43
N ILE A 34 -1.36 0.39 26.30
CA ILE A 34 -0.25 0.50 25.36
C ILE A 34 -0.16 1.93 24.81
N LEU A 35 -1.29 2.50 24.36
CA LEU A 35 -1.35 3.83 23.78
C LEU A 35 -0.92 4.94 24.75
N ARG A 36 -1.24 4.81 26.06
CA ARG A 36 -0.82 5.76 27.10
C ARG A 36 0.68 5.89 27.27
N SER A 37 1.45 4.94 26.78
CA SER A 37 2.91 5.06 26.75
C SER A 37 3.46 6.02 25.69
N VAL A 38 2.62 6.43 24.72
CA VAL A 38 2.98 7.36 23.63
C VAL A 38 2.28 8.72 23.74
N GLY A 39 1.22 8.85 24.53
CA GLY A 39 0.48 10.11 24.68
C GLY A 39 -0.73 9.98 25.58
N ASP A 40 -1.49 11.07 25.69
CA ASP A 40 -2.77 11.07 26.37
C ASP A 40 -3.83 10.41 25.49
N VAL A 41 -4.72 9.61 26.07
CA VAL A 41 -5.70 8.81 25.33
C VAL A 41 -7.09 9.08 25.82
N ASP A 42 -7.93 9.65 24.96
CA ASP A 42 -9.36 9.73 25.15
C ASP A 42 -10.00 8.44 24.60
N MET A 43 -10.60 7.66 25.48
CA MET A 43 -11.33 6.45 25.09
C MET A 43 -12.83 6.73 25.10
N MET A 44 -13.52 6.44 24.00
CA MET A 44 -14.95 6.64 23.89
C MET A 44 -15.63 5.64 22.95
N PRO A 45 -16.94 5.37 23.11
CA PRO A 45 -17.71 4.57 22.17
C PRO A 45 -17.84 5.28 20.81
N THR A 46 -18.12 4.51 19.74
CA THR A 46 -18.24 5.07 18.38
C THR A 46 -19.38 6.10 18.26
N THR A 47 -20.37 6.06 19.16
CA THR A 47 -21.47 7.03 19.24
C THR A 47 -21.01 8.43 19.62
N GLU A 48 -19.93 8.54 20.39
CA GLU A 48 -19.41 9.79 20.95
C GLU A 48 -18.27 10.41 20.15
N ILE A 49 -17.82 9.78 19.07
CA ILE A 49 -16.81 10.37 18.18
C ILE A 49 -17.26 11.77 17.77
N PRO A 50 -16.46 12.82 18.04
CA PRO A 50 -16.82 14.19 17.69
C PRO A 50 -16.94 14.36 16.16
N GLU A 51 -17.86 15.20 15.71
CA GLU A 51 -18.03 15.48 14.27
C GLU A 51 -16.90 16.33 13.70
N ASN A 52 -16.29 17.15 14.54
CA ASN A 52 -15.11 17.93 14.21
C ASN A 52 -14.07 17.77 15.32
N PRO A 53 -12.96 17.07 15.05
CA PRO A 53 -11.89 16.89 16.03
C PRO A 53 -11.06 18.16 16.22
N GLY A 54 -11.11 19.13 15.29
CA GLY A 54 -10.15 20.22 15.22
C GLY A 54 -8.71 19.69 15.22
N ASN A 55 -7.80 20.40 15.88
CA ASN A 55 -6.41 19.95 16.10
C ASN A 55 -6.26 19.16 17.41
N ARG A 56 -7.36 18.63 17.98
CA ARG A 56 -7.33 18.00 19.31
C ARG A 56 -6.60 16.66 19.28
N PHE A 57 -6.77 15.86 18.24
CA PHE A 57 -6.20 14.53 18.18
C PHE A 57 -5.09 14.43 17.13
N SER A 58 -3.94 13.93 17.57
CA SER A 58 -2.81 13.58 16.69
C SER A 58 -3.07 12.29 15.87
N GLY A 59 -4.01 11.46 16.32
CA GLY A 59 -4.40 10.22 15.65
C GLY A 59 -5.65 9.60 16.25
N VAL A 60 -6.34 8.78 15.46
CA VAL A 60 -7.54 8.03 15.86
C VAL A 60 -7.26 6.53 15.73
N ILE A 61 -7.51 5.80 16.80
CA ILE A 61 -7.46 4.35 16.82
C ILE A 61 -8.90 3.83 16.86
N VAL A 62 -9.27 2.95 15.94
CA VAL A 62 -10.62 2.39 15.80
C VAL A 62 -10.60 0.91 16.08
N ASP A 63 -11.19 0.48 17.20
CA ASP A 63 -11.30 -0.92 17.62
C ASP A 63 -12.76 -1.34 17.70
N ILE A 64 -13.33 -1.74 16.57
CA ILE A 64 -14.74 -2.10 16.45
C ILE A 64 -14.91 -3.50 15.85
N ASN A 65 -16.12 -4.03 15.95
CA ASN A 65 -16.49 -5.22 15.20
C ASN A 65 -16.92 -4.82 13.78
N LEU A 66 -16.07 -5.05 12.79
CA LEU A 66 -16.36 -4.76 11.39
C LEU A 66 -17.50 -5.63 10.80
N ARG A 67 -17.89 -6.72 11.49
CA ARG A 67 -19.06 -7.53 11.11
C ARG A 67 -20.39 -6.90 11.60
N SER A 68 -20.36 -5.85 12.45
CA SER A 68 -21.55 -5.13 12.90
C SER A 68 -21.89 -4.00 11.91
N PRO A 69 -23.01 -4.10 11.17
CA PRO A 69 -23.45 -3.04 10.25
C PRO A 69 -23.63 -1.69 10.93
N GLU A 70 -24.11 -1.70 12.18
CA GLU A 70 -24.34 -0.48 12.96
C GLU A 70 -23.03 0.23 13.31
N SER A 71 -22.01 -0.49 13.81
CA SER A 71 -20.70 0.07 14.14
C SER A 71 -20.01 0.61 12.88
N VAL A 72 -20.09 -0.14 11.79
CA VAL A 72 -19.56 0.26 10.47
C VAL A 72 -20.21 1.55 9.97
N GLN A 73 -21.55 1.64 10.06
CA GLN A 73 -22.29 2.82 9.60
C GLN A 73 -21.97 4.07 10.45
N ARG A 74 -21.86 3.90 11.77
CA ARG A 74 -21.47 4.97 12.69
C ARG A 74 -20.07 5.51 12.37
N VAL A 75 -19.08 4.64 12.28
CA VAL A 75 -17.70 5.01 11.95
C VAL A 75 -17.63 5.68 10.58
N ARG A 76 -18.30 5.12 9.56
CA ARG A 76 -18.37 5.75 8.24
C ARG A 76 -18.91 7.16 8.31
N LYS A 77 -20.05 7.38 8.98
CA LYS A 77 -20.67 8.70 9.08
C LYS A 77 -19.75 9.72 9.76
N LYS A 78 -19.03 9.33 10.80
CA LYS A 78 -18.19 10.23 11.60
C LYS A 78 -16.82 10.47 10.97
N LEU A 79 -16.10 9.42 10.57
CA LEU A 79 -14.73 9.53 10.12
C LEU A 79 -14.57 9.86 8.61
N SER A 80 -15.64 9.78 7.80
CA SER A 80 -15.60 10.23 6.39
C SER A 80 -15.75 11.75 6.24
N SER A 81 -15.92 12.49 7.34
CA SER A 81 -16.00 13.94 7.27
C SER A 81 -14.64 14.53 6.89
N ARG A 82 -14.66 15.66 6.17
CA ARG A 82 -13.44 16.41 5.80
C ARG A 82 -12.57 16.77 7.02
N ALA A 83 -13.18 16.88 8.20
CA ALA A 83 -12.48 17.20 9.44
C ALA A 83 -11.50 16.12 9.90
N TYR A 84 -11.67 14.85 9.43
CA TYR A 84 -10.77 13.74 9.75
C TYR A 84 -9.82 13.39 8.59
N SER A 85 -9.87 14.10 7.46
CA SER A 85 -9.07 13.75 6.26
C SER A 85 -7.57 13.72 6.52
N GLU A 86 -7.07 14.59 7.39
CA GLU A 86 -5.64 14.71 7.70
C GLU A 86 -5.23 14.01 9.01
N VAL A 87 -6.18 13.44 9.75
CA VAL A 87 -5.90 12.74 11.01
C VAL A 87 -5.60 11.27 10.71
N PRO A 88 -4.42 10.74 11.10
CA PRO A 88 -4.10 9.33 10.95
C PRO A 88 -5.10 8.43 11.67
N ARG A 89 -5.53 7.34 11.00
CA ARG A 89 -6.57 6.42 11.49
C ARG A 89 -6.08 4.98 11.44
N LEU A 90 -5.72 4.44 12.61
CA LEU A 90 -5.31 3.04 12.77
C LEU A 90 -6.53 2.18 13.15
N PHE A 91 -6.89 1.22 12.30
CA PHE A 91 -7.96 0.26 12.59
C PHE A 91 -7.43 -1.04 13.17
N VAL A 92 -8.05 -1.51 14.25
CA VAL A 92 -7.73 -2.79 14.89
C VAL A 92 -8.67 -3.87 14.36
N LEU A 93 -8.11 -4.84 13.66
CA LEU A 93 -8.85 -5.95 13.04
C LEU A 93 -8.89 -7.15 13.99
N ALA A 94 -10.01 -7.88 13.99
CA ALA A 94 -10.14 -9.13 14.77
C ALA A 94 -9.21 -10.22 14.23
N GLU A 95 -9.00 -10.24 12.91
CA GLU A 95 -8.21 -11.23 12.17
C GLU A 95 -7.51 -10.54 10.99
N ALA A 96 -6.35 -11.05 10.59
CA ALA A 96 -5.59 -10.55 9.43
C ALA A 96 -6.21 -11.08 8.12
N LEU A 97 -7.47 -10.75 7.86
CA LEU A 97 -8.19 -11.17 6.66
C LEU A 97 -8.29 -10.03 5.65
N HIS A 98 -8.15 -10.37 4.38
CA HIS A 98 -8.21 -9.42 3.27
C HIS A 98 -9.48 -8.54 3.32
N HIS A 99 -10.66 -9.15 3.42
CA HIS A 99 -11.92 -8.41 3.44
C HIS A 99 -12.06 -7.46 4.64
N ALA A 100 -11.51 -7.82 5.81
CA ALA A 100 -11.54 -6.97 7.00
C ALA A 100 -10.64 -5.74 6.82
N THR A 101 -9.46 -5.93 6.25
CA THR A 101 -8.54 -4.84 5.89
C THR A 101 -9.16 -3.90 4.86
N MET A 102 -9.78 -4.47 3.81
CA MET A 102 -10.48 -3.73 2.77
C MET A 102 -11.60 -2.87 3.34
N GLN A 103 -12.42 -3.46 4.22
CA GLN A 103 -13.52 -2.77 4.87
C GLN A 103 -13.02 -1.62 5.76
N ALA A 104 -11.92 -1.82 6.49
CA ALA A 104 -11.30 -0.77 7.29
C ALA A 104 -10.85 0.41 6.42
N TRP A 105 -10.26 0.15 5.27
CA TRP A 105 -9.83 1.21 4.34
C TRP A 105 -11.00 1.93 3.67
N ALA A 106 -12.07 1.19 3.32
CA ALA A 106 -13.30 1.81 2.84
C ALA A 106 -13.95 2.72 3.90
N LEU A 107 -13.61 2.52 5.17
CA LEU A 107 -14.01 3.38 6.28
C LEU A 107 -13.00 4.51 6.56
N GLY A 108 -11.94 4.58 5.76
CA GLY A 108 -10.92 5.63 5.82
C GLY A 108 -9.74 5.30 6.73
N ALA A 109 -9.44 4.03 7.00
CA ALA A 109 -8.19 3.66 7.66
C ALA A 109 -6.98 4.20 6.87
N THR A 110 -5.98 4.73 7.58
CA THR A 110 -4.66 5.04 7.02
C THR A 110 -3.68 3.91 7.28
N ASP A 111 -3.95 3.09 8.31
CA ASP A 111 -3.21 1.87 8.59
C ASP A 111 -4.10 0.87 9.36
N THR A 112 -3.69 -0.40 9.39
CA THR A 112 -4.42 -1.45 10.11
C THR A 112 -3.47 -2.31 10.92
N ILE A 113 -3.96 -2.88 12.04
CA ILE A 113 -3.26 -3.90 12.82
C ILE A 113 -4.22 -5.03 13.16
N ALA A 114 -3.81 -6.28 12.95
CA ALA A 114 -4.65 -7.43 13.25
C ALA A 114 -4.29 -8.08 14.59
N ARG A 115 -5.28 -8.65 15.27
CA ARG A 115 -5.10 -9.48 16.47
C ARG A 115 -4.63 -10.89 16.08
N PRO A 116 -3.80 -11.60 16.88
CA PRO A 116 -3.12 -11.04 18.06
C PRO A 116 -1.96 -10.11 17.67
N PHE A 117 -1.75 -9.05 18.42
CA PHE A 117 -0.62 -8.15 18.25
C PHE A 117 0.22 -8.03 19.53
N SER A 118 1.51 -7.76 19.39
CA SER A 118 2.35 -7.40 20.53
C SER A 118 2.27 -5.91 20.85
N PRO A 119 2.57 -5.48 22.10
CA PRO A 119 2.70 -4.06 22.40
C PRO A 119 3.69 -3.34 21.49
N ALA A 120 4.78 -4.00 21.10
CA ALA A 120 5.80 -3.46 20.21
C ALA A 120 5.24 -3.15 18.83
N ASP A 121 4.39 -4.03 18.26
CA ASP A 121 3.76 -3.84 16.96
C ASP A 121 2.83 -2.62 16.96
N VAL A 122 2.00 -2.48 18.01
CA VAL A 122 1.11 -1.31 18.18
C VAL A 122 1.93 -0.02 18.25
N LEU A 123 2.99 0.00 19.09
CA LEU A 123 3.84 1.18 19.25
C LEU A 123 4.59 1.54 17.97
N GLN A 124 5.09 0.55 17.23
CA GLN A 124 5.73 0.77 15.95
C GLN A 124 4.77 1.41 14.95
N ARG A 125 3.55 0.87 14.83
CA ARG A 125 2.51 1.41 13.93
C ARG A 125 2.15 2.85 14.26
N ILE A 126 1.92 3.12 15.53
CA ILE A 126 1.55 4.47 15.97
C ILE A 126 2.70 5.45 15.72
N ARG A 127 3.94 5.06 16.01
CA ARG A 127 5.12 5.92 15.74
C ARG A 127 5.31 6.18 14.24
N SER A 128 4.98 5.20 13.38
CA SER A 128 5.05 5.37 11.93
C SER A 128 3.90 6.21 11.37
N ALA A 129 2.72 6.15 12.01
CA ALA A 129 1.52 6.86 11.55
C ALA A 129 1.43 8.29 12.07
N LEU A 130 2.00 8.56 13.26
CA LEU A 130 1.91 9.89 13.89
C LEU A 130 3.15 10.73 13.54
N PRO A 131 2.99 12.06 13.37
CA PRO A 131 4.11 12.98 13.22
C PRO A 131 5.12 12.81 14.37
N ALA A 132 6.42 12.91 14.09
CA ALA A 132 7.47 12.82 15.10
C ALA A 132 7.31 13.96 16.15
N ASP A 133 7.53 13.63 17.42
CA ASP A 133 7.39 14.58 18.56
C ASP A 133 8.57 15.59 18.65
N ASP A 134 9.60 15.35 17.85
CA ASP A 134 10.79 16.19 17.79
C ASP A 134 10.50 17.32 16.80
N GLY A 135 10.21 18.53 17.21
CA GLY A 135 10.13 19.80 16.49
C GLY A 135 10.70 19.86 15.04
N TYR A 136 10.73 18.74 14.37
CA TYR A 136 10.94 18.60 12.96
C TYR A 136 9.71 19.16 12.26
N ASP A 137 9.89 20.32 11.69
CA ASP A 137 9.10 20.81 10.58
C ASP A 137 8.73 19.59 9.73
N GLU A 138 7.41 19.27 9.66
CA GLU A 138 6.91 18.21 8.79
C GLU A 138 7.31 18.65 7.39
N THR A 139 8.49 18.23 6.96
CA THR A 139 9.06 18.70 5.70
C THR A 139 8.01 18.43 4.64
N ASP A 140 7.79 19.35 3.72
CA ASP A 140 6.92 19.19 2.54
C ASP A 140 7.09 17.80 1.89
N ARG A 141 8.22 17.18 2.12
CA ARG A 141 8.64 15.83 1.74
C ARG A 141 7.78 14.72 2.39
N GLY A 142 7.57 14.72 3.71
CA GLY A 142 6.74 13.71 4.39
C GLY A 142 5.27 13.83 3.98
N LYS A 143 4.76 15.06 3.83
CA LYS A 143 3.41 15.31 3.32
C LYS A 143 3.23 14.80 1.89
N LEU A 144 4.25 14.98 1.04
CA LEU A 144 4.23 14.50 -0.34
C LEU A 144 4.24 12.97 -0.38
N LEU A 145 5.04 12.32 0.46
CA LEU A 145 5.11 10.87 0.56
C LEU A 145 3.76 10.28 0.96
N ASN A 146 3.15 10.80 2.03
CA ASN A 146 1.84 10.35 2.50
C ASN A 146 0.75 10.53 1.45
N ARG A 147 0.69 11.70 0.79
CA ARG A 147 -0.26 11.96 -0.31
C ARG A 147 -0.09 11.00 -1.49
N GLY A 148 1.15 10.59 -1.78
CA GLY A 148 1.45 9.60 -2.82
C GLY A 148 0.91 8.23 -2.45
N VAL A 149 1.17 7.78 -1.21
CA VAL A 149 0.69 6.49 -0.68
C VAL A 149 -0.84 6.45 -0.60
N GLU A 150 -1.48 7.49 -0.06
CA GLU A 150 -2.95 7.61 0.01
C GLU A 150 -3.59 7.55 -1.39
N ALA A 151 -2.97 8.21 -2.37
CA ALA A 151 -3.48 8.20 -3.74
C ALA A 151 -3.38 6.80 -4.37
N ALA A 152 -2.28 6.10 -4.15
CA ALA A 152 -2.11 4.72 -4.61
C ALA A 152 -3.10 3.77 -3.93
N GLN A 153 -3.30 3.92 -2.62
CA GLN A 153 -4.31 3.16 -1.86
C GLN A 153 -5.73 3.40 -2.38
N ALA A 154 -6.09 4.64 -2.68
CA ALA A 154 -7.42 4.96 -3.23
C ALA A 154 -7.68 4.23 -4.56
N VAL A 155 -6.65 4.07 -5.40
CA VAL A 155 -6.73 3.25 -6.62
C VAL A 155 -6.91 1.78 -6.26
N MET A 156 -6.15 1.24 -5.30
CA MET A 156 -6.29 -0.16 -4.87
C MET A 156 -7.69 -0.44 -4.34
N VAL A 157 -8.25 0.43 -3.49
CA VAL A 157 -9.64 0.34 -3.04
C VAL A 157 -10.62 0.32 -4.22
N LYS A 158 -10.39 1.20 -5.21
CA LYS A 158 -11.27 1.24 -6.39
C LYS A 158 -11.18 -0.04 -7.21
N ILE A 159 -9.98 -0.60 -7.37
CA ILE A 159 -9.75 -1.86 -8.09
C ILE A 159 -10.40 -3.03 -7.34
N PHE A 160 -10.06 -3.22 -6.07
CA PHE A 160 -10.37 -4.48 -5.37
C PHE A 160 -11.76 -4.52 -4.73
N GLU A 161 -12.35 -3.36 -4.41
CA GLU A 161 -13.68 -3.32 -3.78
C GLU A 161 -14.77 -2.85 -4.73
N LYS A 162 -14.47 -1.81 -5.51
CA LYS A 162 -15.51 -1.13 -6.27
C LYS A 162 -15.68 -1.69 -7.68
N LEU A 163 -14.59 -2.08 -8.34
CA LEU A 163 -14.64 -2.64 -9.69
C LEU A 163 -15.46 -3.95 -9.75
N PRO A 164 -15.30 -4.93 -8.83
CA PRO A 164 -16.15 -6.12 -8.80
C PRO A 164 -17.62 -5.80 -8.51
N ALA A 165 -17.91 -4.70 -7.83
CA ALA A 165 -19.26 -4.21 -7.55
C ALA A 165 -19.85 -3.39 -8.72
N GLY A 166 -19.17 -3.34 -9.87
CA GLY A 166 -19.66 -2.65 -11.08
C GLY A 166 -19.33 -1.15 -11.17
N VAL A 167 -18.53 -0.62 -10.23
CA VAL A 167 -18.05 0.77 -10.34
C VAL A 167 -16.89 0.83 -11.33
N GLN A 168 -16.99 1.72 -12.31
CA GLN A 168 -15.94 1.87 -13.32
C GLN A 168 -14.64 2.42 -12.74
N LEU A 169 -13.52 1.82 -13.15
CA LEU A 169 -12.19 2.38 -13.00
C LEU A 169 -11.88 3.23 -14.23
N THR A 170 -11.40 4.45 -14.07
CA THR A 170 -11.12 5.33 -15.20
C THR A 170 -9.63 5.68 -15.30
N MET A 171 -9.20 6.11 -16.49
CA MET A 171 -7.81 6.60 -16.62
C MET A 171 -7.55 7.87 -15.82
N GLU A 172 -8.58 8.69 -15.56
CA GLU A 172 -8.46 9.87 -14.70
C GLU A 172 -8.09 9.48 -13.26
N ASP A 173 -8.66 8.39 -12.74
CA ASP A 173 -8.30 7.87 -11.41
C ASP A 173 -6.81 7.48 -11.35
N ILE A 174 -6.34 6.81 -12.42
CA ILE A 174 -4.96 6.35 -12.51
C ILE A 174 -3.98 7.52 -12.66
N VAL A 175 -4.28 8.46 -13.54
CA VAL A 175 -3.46 9.66 -13.78
C VAL A 175 -3.39 10.55 -12.54
N ALA A 176 -4.50 10.69 -11.82
CA ALA A 176 -4.53 11.46 -10.57
C ALA A 176 -3.63 10.85 -9.49
N ALA A 177 -3.58 9.52 -9.39
CA ALA A 177 -2.70 8.81 -8.47
C ALA A 177 -1.24 8.85 -8.95
N GLU A 178 -0.96 8.56 -10.22
CA GLU A 178 0.35 8.59 -10.86
C GLU A 178 1.11 9.89 -10.54
N ASN A 179 0.47 11.04 -10.76
CA ASN A 179 1.08 12.35 -10.50
C ASN A 179 1.55 12.50 -9.05
N LYS A 180 0.76 12.04 -8.08
CA LYS A 180 1.08 12.10 -6.67
C LYS A 180 2.17 11.11 -6.28
N ILE A 181 2.14 9.89 -6.84
CA ILE A 181 3.14 8.85 -6.60
C ILE A 181 4.51 9.27 -7.13
N LEU A 182 4.57 9.71 -8.40
CA LEU A 182 5.81 10.20 -9.00
C LEU A 182 6.39 11.37 -8.20
N LYS A 183 5.55 12.34 -7.83
CA LYS A 183 5.97 13.47 -7.01
C LYS A 183 6.48 13.03 -5.64
N ALA A 184 5.79 12.08 -5.00
CA ALA A 184 6.18 11.53 -3.71
C ALA A 184 7.59 10.91 -3.78
N ILE A 185 7.82 9.97 -4.69
CA ILE A 185 9.08 9.23 -4.79
C ILE A 185 10.24 10.12 -5.29
N LYS A 186 9.98 11.05 -6.23
CA LYS A 186 11.00 12.01 -6.71
C LYS A 186 11.47 12.98 -5.62
N HIS A 187 10.64 13.35 -4.65
CA HIS A 187 10.96 14.32 -3.59
C HIS A 187 11.37 13.66 -2.27
N SER A 188 10.98 12.40 -2.03
CA SER A 188 11.46 11.61 -0.91
C SER A 188 12.59 10.66 -1.35
N SER A 189 12.33 9.37 -1.34
CA SER A 189 13.20 8.35 -1.92
C SER A 189 12.39 7.07 -2.09
N LEU A 190 12.89 6.17 -2.95
CA LEU A 190 12.33 4.82 -3.05
C LEU A 190 12.35 4.10 -1.71
N ARG A 191 13.43 4.26 -0.93
CA ARG A 191 13.58 3.65 0.40
C ARG A 191 12.48 4.09 1.36
N GLU A 192 12.19 5.39 1.44
CA GLU A 192 11.12 5.92 2.30
C GLU A 192 9.75 5.41 1.84
N TRP A 193 9.50 5.38 0.53
CA TRP A 193 8.30 4.77 -0.03
C TRP A 193 8.15 3.31 0.40
N MET A 194 9.19 2.49 0.18
CA MET A 194 9.18 1.06 0.55
C MET A 194 8.97 0.86 2.05
N THR A 195 9.54 1.73 2.89
CA THR A 195 9.37 1.69 4.36
C THR A 195 7.92 1.93 4.75
N VAL A 196 7.29 2.99 4.22
CA VAL A 196 5.89 3.32 4.53
C VAL A 196 4.95 2.23 4.01
N VAL A 197 5.15 1.80 2.76
CA VAL A 197 4.34 0.75 2.14
C VAL A 197 4.53 -0.61 2.83
N GLY A 198 5.75 -0.93 3.28
CA GLY A 198 6.05 -2.17 4.02
C GLY A 198 5.24 -2.34 5.30
N CYS A 199 4.73 -1.24 5.85
CA CYS A 199 3.82 -1.25 7.00
C CYS A 199 2.38 -1.68 6.68
N HIS A 200 1.99 -1.82 5.42
CA HIS A 200 0.64 -2.25 5.05
C HIS A 200 0.42 -3.75 5.22
N HIS A 201 -0.66 -4.12 5.91
CA HIS A 201 -0.98 -5.52 6.21
C HIS A 201 -1.63 -6.29 5.05
N ASN A 202 -2.25 -5.60 4.10
CA ASN A 202 -2.83 -6.26 2.95
C ASN A 202 -1.74 -6.66 1.97
N ASP A 203 -1.48 -7.97 1.85
CA ASP A 203 -0.41 -8.51 1.02
C ASP A 203 -0.55 -8.10 -0.46
N THR A 204 -1.77 -8.12 -1.01
CA THR A 204 -2.01 -7.74 -2.41
C THR A 204 -1.77 -6.25 -2.65
N TYR A 205 -2.22 -5.38 -1.74
CA TYR A 205 -1.99 -3.93 -1.87
C TYR A 205 -0.53 -3.57 -1.67
N ARG A 206 0.09 -4.13 -0.61
CA ARG A 206 1.51 -3.93 -0.34
C ARG A 206 2.34 -4.32 -1.56
N HIS A 207 2.01 -5.46 -2.17
CA HIS A 207 2.65 -5.92 -3.40
C HIS A 207 2.51 -4.91 -4.54
N CYS A 208 1.29 -4.51 -4.89
CA CYS A 208 1.05 -3.52 -5.95
C CYS A 208 1.79 -2.19 -5.69
N LEU A 209 1.83 -1.74 -4.43
CA LEU A 209 2.52 -0.52 -4.03
C LEU A 209 4.05 -0.69 -4.08
N PHE A 210 4.59 -1.87 -3.75
CA PHE A 210 6.01 -2.18 -3.92
C PHE A 210 6.40 -2.20 -5.39
N VAL A 211 5.64 -2.91 -6.22
CA VAL A 211 5.85 -2.94 -7.67
C VAL A 211 5.82 -1.52 -8.26
N THR A 212 4.85 -0.70 -7.84
CA THR A 212 4.75 0.70 -8.29
C THR A 212 5.97 1.52 -7.87
N GLY A 213 6.41 1.42 -6.62
CA GLY A 213 7.59 2.14 -6.14
C GLY A 213 8.87 1.72 -6.87
N LEU A 214 9.07 0.43 -7.04
CA LEU A 214 10.22 -0.13 -7.78
C LEU A 214 10.20 0.28 -9.25
N ALA A 215 9.02 0.32 -9.88
CA ALA A 215 8.87 0.81 -11.25
C ALA A 215 9.28 2.28 -11.40
N VAL A 216 8.87 3.14 -10.46
CA VAL A 216 9.33 4.54 -10.42
C VAL A 216 10.85 4.60 -10.24
N GLY A 217 11.39 3.91 -9.24
CA GLY A 217 12.84 3.89 -8.99
C GLY A 217 13.63 3.40 -10.21
N PHE A 218 13.14 2.36 -10.88
CA PHE A 218 13.78 1.82 -12.07
C PHE A 218 13.72 2.78 -13.26
N SER A 219 12.57 3.42 -13.50
CA SER A 219 12.41 4.40 -14.58
C SER A 219 13.32 5.62 -14.39
N ILE A 220 13.49 6.08 -13.15
CA ILE A 220 14.41 7.19 -12.82
C ILE A 220 15.87 6.74 -13.04
N HIS A 221 16.23 5.54 -12.57
CA HIS A 221 17.59 5.00 -12.74
C HIS A 221 17.98 4.84 -14.21
N LEU A 222 17.04 4.40 -15.06
CA LEU A 222 17.25 4.29 -16.51
C LEU A 222 17.26 5.66 -17.21
N GLY A 223 17.01 6.77 -16.53
CA GLY A 223 16.91 8.08 -17.15
C GLY A 223 15.77 8.20 -18.16
N MET A 224 14.68 7.48 -17.94
CA MET A 224 13.52 7.52 -18.84
C MET A 224 12.92 8.91 -18.91
N ARG A 225 12.38 9.29 -20.07
CA ARG A 225 11.60 10.52 -20.23
C ARG A 225 10.37 10.49 -19.32
N ASP A 226 9.89 11.64 -18.91
CA ASP A 226 8.74 11.75 -18.00
C ASP A 226 7.50 10.98 -18.48
N ASP A 227 7.22 10.98 -19.78
CA ASP A 227 6.10 10.25 -20.36
C ASP A 227 6.28 8.72 -20.22
N ASP A 228 7.50 8.20 -20.43
CA ASP A 228 7.80 6.77 -20.28
C ASP A 228 7.80 6.35 -18.81
N GLN A 229 8.24 7.22 -17.89
CA GLN A 229 8.09 6.99 -16.45
C GLN A 229 6.60 6.85 -16.08
N ARG A 230 5.73 7.74 -16.59
CA ARG A 230 4.28 7.71 -16.37
C ARG A 230 3.66 6.43 -16.90
N ARG A 231 4.05 6.00 -18.12
CA ARG A 231 3.59 4.72 -18.70
C ARG A 231 3.89 3.56 -17.79
N LEU A 232 5.13 3.45 -17.30
CA LEU A 232 5.56 2.36 -16.42
C LEU A 232 4.85 2.38 -15.06
N VAL A 233 4.62 3.56 -14.48
CA VAL A 233 3.85 3.69 -13.23
C VAL A 233 2.40 3.23 -13.39
N ARG A 234 1.74 3.60 -14.49
CA ARG A 234 0.38 3.15 -14.80
C ARG A 234 0.32 1.63 -14.96
N ALA A 235 1.28 1.08 -15.70
CA ALA A 235 1.43 -0.37 -15.89
C ALA A 235 1.56 -1.08 -14.53
N ALA A 236 2.46 -0.60 -13.68
CA ALA A 236 2.69 -1.15 -12.35
C ALA A 236 1.45 -1.05 -11.44
N LEU A 237 0.67 0.04 -11.51
CA LEU A 237 -0.58 0.19 -10.76
C LEU A 237 -1.67 -0.80 -11.19
N LEU A 238 -1.68 -1.17 -12.47
CA LEU A 238 -2.78 -1.93 -13.08
C LEU A 238 -2.47 -3.41 -13.30
N HIS A 239 -1.20 -3.85 -13.24
CA HIS A 239 -0.79 -5.20 -13.64
C HIS A 239 -1.65 -6.29 -13.01
N ASP A 240 -1.96 -6.15 -11.75
CA ASP A 240 -2.68 -7.11 -10.92
C ASP A 240 -4.19 -6.84 -10.76
N VAL A 241 -4.76 -5.92 -11.54
CA VAL A 241 -6.20 -5.54 -11.45
C VAL A 241 -7.14 -6.74 -11.48
N GLY A 242 -6.78 -7.79 -12.18
CA GLY A 242 -7.59 -9.01 -12.32
C GLY A 242 -7.69 -9.85 -11.04
N LYS A 243 -6.80 -9.66 -10.07
CA LYS A 243 -6.91 -10.30 -8.74
C LYS A 243 -8.20 -9.89 -8.02
N ALA A 244 -8.79 -8.75 -8.37
CA ALA A 244 -10.10 -8.33 -7.89
C ALA A 244 -11.23 -9.33 -8.20
N PHE A 245 -11.04 -10.18 -9.20
CA PHE A 245 -12.00 -11.21 -9.63
C PHE A 245 -11.62 -12.63 -9.18
N ILE A 246 -10.61 -12.76 -8.32
CA ILE A 246 -10.19 -14.02 -7.72
C ILE A 246 -10.81 -14.11 -6.32
N PRO A 247 -11.38 -15.27 -5.92
CA PRO A 247 -11.94 -15.42 -4.59
C PRO A 247 -10.93 -15.08 -3.49
N VAL A 248 -11.34 -14.28 -2.54
CA VAL A 248 -10.51 -13.85 -1.39
C VAL A 248 -9.95 -15.04 -0.63
N ALA A 249 -10.72 -16.13 -0.51
CA ALA A 249 -10.27 -17.37 0.14
C ALA A 249 -9.03 -17.99 -0.54
N VAL A 250 -8.79 -17.73 -1.83
CA VAL A 250 -7.59 -18.17 -2.55
C VAL A 250 -6.45 -17.16 -2.34
N LEU A 251 -6.74 -15.86 -2.39
CA LEU A 251 -5.74 -14.80 -2.21
C LEU A 251 -5.16 -14.77 -0.79
N ASP A 252 -6.01 -14.97 0.23
CA ASP A 252 -5.64 -14.89 1.65
C ASP A 252 -5.29 -16.25 2.27
N LYS A 253 -5.18 -17.31 1.45
CA LYS A 253 -4.91 -18.65 1.95
C LYS A 253 -3.57 -18.72 2.69
N GLN A 254 -3.65 -19.14 3.97
CA GLN A 254 -2.46 -19.40 4.77
C GLN A 254 -1.91 -20.80 4.42
N GLY A 255 -0.90 -20.84 3.55
CA GLY A 255 -0.28 -22.10 3.13
C GLY A 255 -0.21 -22.27 1.61
N LYS A 256 0.11 -23.48 1.16
CA LYS A 256 0.27 -23.77 -0.28
C LYS A 256 -1.11 -23.84 -0.96
N LEU A 257 -1.19 -23.24 -2.13
CA LEU A 257 -2.36 -23.37 -3.01
C LEU A 257 -2.41 -24.78 -3.61
N THR A 258 -3.63 -25.30 -3.80
CA THR A 258 -3.85 -26.54 -4.59
C THR A 258 -3.62 -26.27 -6.09
N ALA A 259 -3.58 -27.33 -6.90
CA ALA A 259 -3.44 -27.19 -8.35
C ALA A 259 -4.61 -26.39 -8.95
N GLU A 260 -5.84 -26.61 -8.47
CA GLU A 260 -7.05 -25.91 -8.89
C GLU A 260 -7.02 -24.42 -8.50
N GLU A 261 -6.56 -24.11 -7.28
CA GLU A 261 -6.40 -22.75 -6.80
C GLU A 261 -5.31 -21.98 -7.60
N ILE A 262 -4.21 -22.67 -7.93
CA ILE A 262 -3.17 -22.10 -8.82
C ILE A 262 -3.75 -21.83 -10.21
N ALA A 263 -4.50 -22.78 -10.79
CA ALA A 263 -5.14 -22.59 -12.09
C ALA A 263 -6.13 -21.43 -12.07
N LEU A 264 -6.86 -21.25 -10.96
CA LEU A 264 -7.78 -20.13 -10.79
C LEU A 264 -7.03 -18.80 -10.64
N LEU A 265 -5.96 -18.78 -9.82
CA LEU A 265 -5.12 -17.58 -9.65
C LEU A 265 -4.48 -17.15 -10.98
N ARG A 266 -4.01 -18.11 -11.80
CA ARG A 266 -3.44 -17.83 -13.12
C ARG A 266 -4.42 -17.20 -14.11
N GLN A 267 -5.71 -17.16 -13.81
CA GLN A 267 -6.70 -16.46 -14.64
C GLN A 267 -6.72 -14.94 -14.44
N HIS A 268 -6.08 -14.40 -13.37
CA HIS A 268 -6.18 -12.98 -13.10
C HIS A 268 -5.70 -12.08 -14.27
N PRO A 269 -4.64 -12.40 -15.05
CA PRO A 269 -4.26 -11.54 -16.15
C PRO A 269 -5.37 -11.41 -17.19
N ARG A 270 -5.96 -12.54 -17.59
CA ARG A 270 -7.06 -12.59 -18.55
C ARG A 270 -8.31 -11.89 -18.03
N ARG A 271 -8.68 -12.12 -16.77
CA ARG A 271 -9.86 -11.49 -16.15
C ARG A 271 -9.70 -9.98 -16.03
N GLY A 272 -8.50 -9.50 -15.67
CA GLY A 272 -8.20 -8.08 -15.61
C GLY A 272 -8.26 -7.41 -16.98
N TYR A 273 -7.64 -8.04 -17.97
CA TYR A 273 -7.71 -7.60 -19.37
C TYR A 273 -9.17 -7.48 -19.86
N GLU A 274 -9.96 -8.55 -19.73
CA GLU A 274 -11.36 -8.57 -20.17
C GLU A 274 -12.22 -7.51 -19.48
N ALA A 275 -12.02 -7.31 -18.17
CA ALA A 275 -12.77 -6.34 -17.41
C ALA A 275 -12.52 -4.91 -17.90
N LEU A 276 -11.25 -4.53 -18.08
CA LEU A 276 -10.91 -3.18 -18.52
C LEU A 276 -11.10 -2.98 -20.02
N TRP A 277 -10.92 -4.02 -20.84
CA TRP A 277 -11.20 -3.96 -22.28
C TRP A 277 -12.70 -3.71 -22.55
N ARG A 278 -13.60 -4.43 -21.86
CA ARG A 278 -15.05 -4.24 -21.98
C ARG A 278 -15.50 -2.87 -21.50
N GLN A 279 -14.84 -2.34 -20.49
CA GLN A 279 -15.13 -1.01 -19.97
C GLN A 279 -14.67 0.07 -20.95
N GLY A 280 -13.57 -0.15 -21.66
CA GLY A 280 -12.95 0.82 -22.56
C GLY A 280 -12.16 1.92 -21.84
N GLY A 281 -11.53 2.79 -22.63
CA GLY A 281 -10.82 3.96 -22.11
C GLY A 281 -9.38 3.72 -21.62
N PHE A 282 -8.88 2.48 -21.71
CA PHE A 282 -7.48 2.16 -21.35
C PHE A 282 -6.61 2.02 -22.61
N PRO A 283 -5.38 2.57 -22.59
CA PRO A 283 -4.43 2.39 -23.68
C PRO A 283 -4.11 0.91 -23.93
N PRO A 284 -3.94 0.48 -25.19
CA PRO A 284 -3.62 -0.91 -25.54
C PRO A 284 -2.39 -1.45 -24.80
N GLU A 285 -1.36 -0.62 -24.59
CA GLU A 285 -0.16 -1.00 -23.84
C GLU A 285 -0.42 -1.33 -22.36
N MET A 286 -1.40 -0.68 -21.72
CA MET A 286 -1.79 -1.00 -20.35
C MET A 286 -2.50 -2.34 -20.30
N LEU A 287 -3.37 -2.61 -21.28
CA LEU A 287 -4.05 -3.90 -21.42
C LEU A 287 -3.06 -5.03 -21.73
N ASP A 288 -2.00 -4.74 -22.51
CA ASP A 288 -0.90 -5.66 -22.80
C ASP A 288 -0.16 -6.06 -21.52
N VAL A 289 0.21 -5.09 -20.67
CA VAL A 289 0.86 -5.38 -19.39
C VAL A 289 -0.03 -6.21 -18.47
N ILE A 290 -1.30 -5.84 -18.34
CA ILE A 290 -2.26 -6.58 -17.49
C ILE A 290 -2.35 -8.05 -17.94
N LEU A 291 -2.36 -8.30 -19.24
CA LEU A 291 -2.50 -9.65 -19.80
C LEU A 291 -1.20 -10.46 -19.72
N HIS A 292 -0.04 -9.83 -19.93
CA HIS A 292 1.21 -10.52 -20.24
C HIS A 292 2.34 -10.34 -19.20
N HIS A 293 2.12 -9.67 -18.04
CA HIS A 293 3.18 -9.47 -17.03
C HIS A 293 3.72 -10.78 -16.42
N HIS A 294 3.09 -11.92 -16.68
CA HIS A 294 3.56 -13.25 -16.30
C HIS A 294 4.13 -14.07 -17.47
N GLU A 295 4.32 -13.44 -18.63
CA GLU A 295 5.03 -14.08 -19.74
C GLU A 295 6.55 -14.06 -19.52
N PHE A 296 7.22 -15.07 -20.05
CA PHE A 296 8.65 -15.21 -20.01
C PHE A 296 9.22 -15.31 -21.42
N LEU A 297 10.41 -14.74 -21.64
CA LEU A 297 11.03 -14.67 -22.96
C LEU A 297 11.26 -16.04 -23.62
N ASP A 298 11.35 -17.11 -22.82
CA ASP A 298 11.50 -18.49 -23.29
C ASP A 298 10.18 -19.18 -23.63
N GLY A 299 9.04 -18.48 -23.50
CA GLY A 299 7.70 -19.02 -23.76
C GLY A 299 7.14 -19.91 -22.65
N SER A 300 7.81 -20.02 -21.50
CA SER A 300 7.32 -20.80 -20.36
C SER A 300 6.34 -20.04 -19.47
N GLY A 301 5.99 -18.80 -19.83
CA GLY A 301 5.05 -17.94 -19.14
C GLY A 301 3.58 -18.28 -19.40
N TYR A 302 2.70 -17.40 -19.02
CA TYR A 302 1.25 -17.49 -19.25
C TYR A 302 0.64 -16.08 -19.35
N PRO A 303 -0.54 -15.90 -19.98
CA PRO A 303 -1.50 -16.92 -20.45
C PRO A 303 -1.29 -17.39 -21.90
N ASP A 304 -0.48 -16.69 -22.71
CA ASP A 304 -0.44 -16.91 -24.16
C ASP A 304 0.90 -17.55 -24.63
N ALA A 305 1.82 -17.82 -23.69
CA ALA A 305 3.16 -18.41 -23.92
C ALA A 305 3.97 -17.65 -24.98
N LEU A 306 4.00 -16.32 -24.85
CA LEU A 306 4.72 -15.44 -25.77
C LEU A 306 6.23 -15.61 -25.66
N HIS A 307 6.94 -15.34 -26.77
CA HIS A 307 8.38 -15.47 -26.86
C HIS A 307 9.06 -14.15 -27.23
N ASN A 308 10.21 -13.87 -26.62
CA ASN A 308 11.16 -12.82 -27.02
C ASN A 308 10.48 -11.52 -27.50
N GLU A 309 10.56 -11.21 -28.80
CA GLU A 309 10.08 -9.96 -29.40
C GLU A 309 8.56 -9.77 -29.34
N GLN A 310 7.80 -10.83 -29.06
CA GLN A 310 6.37 -10.73 -28.84
C GLN A 310 6.01 -10.04 -27.51
N ILE A 311 6.98 -9.98 -26.59
CA ILE A 311 6.80 -9.36 -25.27
C ILE A 311 7.37 -7.94 -25.33
N SER A 312 6.49 -6.94 -25.17
CA SER A 312 6.86 -5.53 -25.22
C SER A 312 7.82 -5.12 -24.08
N ASP A 313 8.56 -4.04 -24.29
CA ASP A 313 9.52 -3.49 -23.32
C ASP A 313 8.87 -3.19 -21.96
N ILE A 314 7.70 -2.58 -21.97
CA ILE A 314 6.97 -2.24 -20.75
C ILE A 314 6.49 -3.47 -19.97
N VAL A 315 6.14 -4.56 -20.68
CA VAL A 315 5.84 -5.86 -20.06
C VAL A 315 7.09 -6.43 -19.41
N ARG A 316 8.24 -6.46 -20.11
CA ARG A 316 9.51 -6.98 -19.57
C ARG A 316 9.93 -6.22 -18.31
N LEU A 317 9.85 -4.89 -18.34
CA LEU A 317 10.15 -4.03 -17.19
C LEU A 317 9.24 -4.36 -16.01
N THR A 318 7.93 -4.46 -16.25
CA THR A 318 6.94 -4.77 -15.22
C THR A 318 7.17 -6.17 -14.64
N THR A 319 7.43 -7.18 -15.48
CA THR A 319 7.76 -8.56 -15.05
C THR A 319 8.97 -8.60 -14.11
N ILE A 320 10.04 -7.86 -14.41
CA ILE A 320 11.24 -7.80 -13.57
C ILE A 320 10.91 -7.21 -12.20
N VAL A 321 10.21 -6.08 -12.13
CA VAL A 321 9.89 -5.43 -10.85
C VAL A 321 8.86 -6.23 -10.04
N ASP A 322 7.90 -6.89 -10.71
CA ASP A 322 6.90 -7.76 -10.07
C ASP A 322 7.56 -8.97 -9.39
N ILE A 323 8.41 -9.72 -10.12
CA ILE A 323 9.12 -10.87 -9.57
C ILE A 323 10.00 -10.44 -8.39
N TYR A 324 10.72 -9.34 -8.53
CA TYR A 324 11.58 -8.86 -7.46
C TYR A 324 10.78 -8.47 -6.22
N ALA A 325 9.71 -7.68 -6.38
CA ALA A 325 8.79 -7.33 -5.30
C ALA A 325 8.27 -8.58 -4.60
N ALA A 326 7.77 -9.56 -5.37
CA ALA A 326 7.29 -10.82 -4.84
C ALA A 326 8.34 -11.60 -4.04
N LEU A 327 9.62 -11.49 -4.35
CA LEU A 327 10.70 -12.18 -3.65
C LEU A 327 11.10 -11.50 -2.34
N ILE A 328 11.12 -10.17 -2.29
CA ILE A 328 11.53 -9.40 -1.09
C ILE A 328 10.40 -9.19 -0.09
N GLU A 329 9.17 -9.51 -0.46
CA GLU A 329 8.02 -9.42 0.45
C GLU A 329 7.93 -10.63 1.37
N HIS A 330 7.53 -10.34 2.63
CA HIS A 330 7.09 -11.38 3.55
C HIS A 330 5.71 -11.87 3.12
N ARG A 331 5.57 -13.18 2.95
CA ARG A 331 4.29 -13.83 2.68
C ARG A 331 3.97 -14.85 3.78
N ALA A 332 2.70 -15.12 4.00
CA ALA A 332 2.25 -16.02 5.06
C ALA A 332 2.90 -17.41 5.04
N TYR A 333 3.31 -17.88 3.87
CA TYR A 333 3.92 -19.19 3.65
C TYR A 333 5.44 -19.14 3.40
N ARG A 334 6.06 -17.95 3.37
CA ARG A 334 7.49 -17.79 3.06
C ARG A 334 8.05 -16.48 3.64
N PRO A 335 9.17 -16.52 4.37
CA PRO A 335 9.88 -15.30 4.76
C PRO A 335 10.40 -14.53 3.54
N ALA A 336 10.57 -13.22 3.69
CA ALA A 336 11.21 -12.39 2.69
C ALA A 336 12.65 -12.85 2.42
N PHE A 337 13.05 -12.87 1.17
CA PHE A 337 14.46 -13.03 0.81
C PHE A 337 15.21 -11.72 1.04
N THR A 338 16.51 -11.81 1.32
CA THR A 338 17.39 -10.63 1.22
C THR A 338 17.45 -10.15 -0.22
N HIS A 339 17.69 -8.87 -0.42
CA HIS A 339 17.80 -8.26 -1.76
C HIS A 339 18.83 -8.98 -2.64
N ALA A 340 20.00 -9.30 -2.07
CA ALA A 340 21.04 -10.06 -2.79
C ALA A 340 20.53 -11.47 -3.21
N ARG A 341 19.80 -12.16 -2.33
CA ARG A 341 19.28 -13.49 -2.63
C ARG A 341 18.14 -13.43 -3.65
N ALA A 342 17.26 -12.46 -3.55
CA ALA A 342 16.19 -12.23 -4.53
C ALA A 342 16.78 -11.99 -5.92
N PHE A 343 17.77 -11.13 -6.03
CA PHE A 343 18.44 -10.84 -7.30
C PHE A 343 19.14 -12.08 -7.87
N GLN A 344 19.85 -12.85 -7.05
CA GLN A 344 20.47 -14.10 -7.45
C GLN A 344 19.47 -15.14 -8.00
N ILE A 345 18.27 -15.22 -7.37
CA ILE A 345 17.19 -16.08 -7.88
C ILE A 345 16.78 -15.64 -9.27
N MET A 346 16.62 -14.32 -9.51
CA MET A 346 16.26 -13.79 -10.81
C MET A 346 17.35 -14.01 -11.88
N GLU A 347 18.63 -13.86 -11.53
CA GLU A 347 19.74 -14.21 -12.43
C GLU A 347 19.67 -15.69 -12.85
N ASN A 348 19.37 -16.59 -11.92
CA ASN A 348 19.22 -18.02 -12.19
C ASN A 348 17.98 -18.38 -13.03
N MET A 349 17.04 -17.45 -13.25
CA MET A 349 15.94 -17.64 -14.19
C MET A 349 16.43 -17.62 -15.66
N GLY A 350 17.64 -17.11 -15.91
CA GLY A 350 18.31 -17.18 -17.21
C GLY A 350 17.48 -16.60 -18.35
N PRO A 351 17.19 -17.38 -19.41
CA PRO A 351 16.52 -16.89 -20.62
C PRO A 351 15.05 -16.50 -20.41
N LYS A 352 14.47 -16.72 -19.23
CA LYS A 352 13.11 -16.30 -18.91
C LYS A 352 12.96 -14.79 -18.82
N LEU A 353 14.02 -14.12 -18.38
CA LEU A 353 14.03 -12.66 -18.17
C LEU A 353 15.01 -12.00 -19.16
N ASP A 354 14.70 -10.76 -19.48
CA ASP A 354 15.65 -9.91 -20.19
C ASP A 354 16.84 -9.61 -19.28
N GLN A 355 17.96 -10.28 -19.55
CA GLN A 355 19.15 -10.22 -18.71
C GLN A 355 19.81 -8.83 -18.72
N GLN A 356 19.69 -8.09 -19.83
CA GLN A 356 20.23 -6.72 -19.91
C GLN A 356 19.41 -5.78 -19.00
N LEU A 357 18.08 -5.84 -19.09
CA LEU A 357 17.19 -5.09 -18.21
C LEU A 357 17.33 -5.52 -16.75
N LEU A 358 17.51 -6.81 -16.48
CA LEU A 358 17.75 -7.31 -15.12
C LEU A 358 19.04 -6.73 -14.53
N GLN A 359 20.15 -6.70 -15.28
CA GLN A 359 21.39 -6.10 -14.81
C GLN A 359 21.25 -4.57 -14.63
N ALA A 360 20.50 -3.89 -15.48
CA ALA A 360 20.20 -2.48 -15.33
C ALA A 360 19.33 -2.21 -14.09
N PHE A 361 18.51 -3.17 -13.64
CA PHE A 361 17.72 -3.07 -12.42
C PHE A 361 18.53 -3.28 -11.13
N ARG A 362 19.70 -3.91 -11.19
CA ARG A 362 20.52 -4.27 -10.01
C ARG A 362 20.80 -3.11 -9.05
N PRO A 363 21.18 -1.90 -9.50
CA PRO A 363 21.42 -0.77 -8.59
C PRO A 363 20.16 -0.38 -7.79
N VAL A 364 18.98 -0.43 -8.42
CA VAL A 364 17.68 -0.15 -7.78
C VAL A 364 17.39 -1.22 -6.74
N ALA A 365 17.56 -2.49 -7.11
CA ALA A 365 17.36 -3.62 -6.23
C ALA A 365 18.25 -3.56 -4.97
N MET A 366 19.51 -3.13 -5.11
CA MET A 366 20.45 -3.04 -3.99
C MET A 366 20.37 -1.73 -3.22
N GLY A 367 19.85 -0.66 -3.82
CA GLY A 367 19.73 0.67 -3.20
C GLY A 367 18.42 0.92 -2.45
N ALA A 368 17.46 -0.01 -2.50
CA ALA A 368 16.16 0.10 -1.84
C ALA A 368 16.21 -0.18 -0.31
N HIS A 369 17.40 -0.13 0.30
CA HIS A 369 17.66 -0.39 1.73
C HIS A 369 17.53 0.85 2.59
#